data_4ef82b3b1590a04bafd1923d6376e085
#
_entry.id   4ef82b3b1590a04bafd1923d6376e085
#
_cell.length_a   1.000
_cell.length_b   1.000
_cell.length_c   1.000
_cell.angle_alpha   90.00
_cell.angle_beta   90.00
_cell.angle_gamma   90.00
#
_symmetry.space_group_name_H-M   'P 1'
#
loop_
_entity.id
_entity.type
_entity.pdbx_description
1 polymer ?
#
loop_
_entity_poly.entity_id
_entity_poly.type
_entity_poly.pdbx_seq_one_letter_code
_entity_poly.pdbx_strand_id
1 'polypeptide(L)'
;MKKVLILFALIAGLAVSCKGETSKSNTKAKVVDPYTMESVMAVHDEVMPKMGQMAKLSSALKPLADASPEGPEAKAIEDLKVAHEAMMTWMKEIGDTFTHEEIMKGAALSDEKKEALRIEADKIVEVKRLMLESITNAEALLKK
;
A
#
# COMPACT_ATOMS: atom_id res chain seq x y z
N MET A 1 -63.05 -14.40 27.53
CA MET A 1 -64.18 -15.05 26.83
C MET A 1 -63.74 -15.33 25.39
N LYS A 2 -64.03 -16.57 24.91
CA LYS A 2 -63.90 -17.13 23.55
C LYS A 2 -62.45 -17.31 23.06
N LYS A 3 -61.81 -18.50 23.19
CA LYS A 3 -62.04 -19.82 22.55
C LYS A 3 -62.23 -19.76 21.04
N VAL A 4 -61.27 -20.41 20.31
CA VAL A 4 -61.47 -21.37 19.22
C VAL A 4 -60.06 -21.70 18.71
N LEU A 5 -59.49 -22.85 18.99
CA LEU A 5 -59.54 -24.19 18.39
C LEU A 5 -58.93 -24.27 16.95
N ILE A 6 -57.73 -24.86 16.91
CA ILE A 6 -57.31 -26.04 16.10
C ILE A 6 -57.68 -26.06 14.60
N LEU A 7 -56.66 -26.14 13.76
CA LEU A 7 -56.64 -27.18 12.72
C LEU A 7 -55.19 -27.59 12.38
N PHE A 8 -54.87 -28.83 12.65
CA PHE A 8 -53.74 -29.60 12.13
C PHE A 8 -53.93 -29.79 10.61
N ALA A 9 -52.93 -29.45 9.84
CA ALA A 9 -52.77 -30.01 8.50
C ALA A 9 -51.35 -30.52 8.35
N LEU A 10 -51.23 -31.82 8.46
CA LEU A 10 -50.10 -32.64 8.03
C LEU A 10 -49.97 -32.52 6.51
N ILE A 11 -48.87 -32.04 6.01
CA ILE A 11 -48.46 -32.33 4.63
C ILE A 11 -47.06 -32.93 4.70
N ALA A 12 -47.05 -34.23 4.37
CA ALA A 12 -45.85 -35.04 4.22
C ALA A 12 -45.13 -34.70 2.92
N GLY A 13 -43.78 -34.69 3.01
CA GLY A 13 -42.90 -35.21 1.97
C GLY A 13 -42.63 -34.34 0.77
N LEU A 14 -41.38 -33.91 0.70
CA LEU A 14 -40.53 -34.13 -0.48
C LEU A 14 -39.11 -33.76 -0.07
N ALA A 15 -38.33 -34.77 0.27
CA ALA A 15 -36.90 -34.65 0.41
C ALA A 15 -36.27 -34.41 -0.98
N VAL A 16 -35.99 -33.16 -1.30
CA VAL A 16 -35.06 -32.83 -2.37
C VAL A 16 -33.66 -32.72 -1.74
N SER A 17 -32.92 -33.81 -1.85
CA SER A 17 -31.50 -33.86 -1.58
C SER A 17 -30.77 -33.04 -2.65
N CYS A 18 -30.65 -31.73 -2.46
CA CYS A 18 -29.65 -30.94 -3.15
C CYS A 18 -28.34 -31.12 -2.42
N LYS A 19 -27.54 -32.03 -2.95
CA LYS A 19 -26.09 -32.13 -2.65
C LYS A 19 -25.42 -30.87 -3.20
N GLY A 20 -25.57 -29.79 -2.47
CA GLY A 20 -24.78 -28.57 -2.67
C GLY A 20 -23.40 -28.79 -2.08
N GLU A 21 -22.44 -29.00 -2.92
CA GLU A 21 -21.05 -28.87 -2.56
C GLU A 21 -20.85 -27.47 -2.00
N THR A 22 -20.81 -27.36 -0.69
CA THR A 22 -20.33 -26.15 -0.01
C THR A 22 -18.84 -26.08 -0.27
N SER A 23 -18.48 -25.43 -1.37
CA SER A 23 -17.14 -24.95 -1.60
C SER A 23 -16.84 -24.00 -0.46
N LYS A 24 -16.24 -24.51 0.61
CA LYS A 24 -15.58 -23.71 1.63
C LYS A 24 -14.42 -23.05 0.92
N SER A 25 -14.65 -21.84 0.42
CA SER A 25 -13.59 -20.90 0.08
C SER A 25 -12.81 -20.61 1.36
N ASN A 26 -11.84 -21.47 1.61
CA ASN A 26 -10.88 -21.27 2.67
C ASN A 26 -9.87 -20.24 2.14
N THR A 27 -10.30 -18.98 2.10
CA THR A 27 -9.40 -17.85 1.85
C THR A 27 -8.54 -17.70 3.10
N LYS A 28 -7.57 -18.63 3.28
CA LYS A 28 -6.39 -18.32 4.08
C LYS A 28 -5.81 -17.08 3.42
N ALA A 29 -5.87 -15.95 4.11
CA ALA A 29 -5.08 -14.79 3.74
C ALA A 29 -3.66 -15.32 3.53
N LYS A 30 -3.18 -15.29 2.28
CA LYS A 30 -1.81 -15.69 1.94
C LYS A 30 -0.94 -14.70 2.71
N VAL A 31 -0.26 -15.15 3.74
CA VAL A 31 0.77 -14.33 4.40
C VAL A 31 1.81 -14.06 3.32
N VAL A 32 1.80 -12.86 2.80
CA VAL A 32 2.78 -12.43 1.80
C VAL A 32 4.07 -12.15 2.54
N ASP A 33 5.13 -12.85 2.18
CA ASP A 33 6.47 -12.59 2.71
C ASP A 33 6.91 -11.19 2.24
N PRO A 34 7.15 -10.23 3.16
CA PRO A 34 7.54 -8.86 2.78
C PRO A 34 8.95 -8.79 2.17
N TYR A 35 9.76 -9.83 2.35
CA TYR A 35 11.15 -9.89 1.92
C TYR A 35 11.35 -10.63 0.58
N THR A 36 10.36 -10.61 -0.28
CA THR A 36 10.49 -11.06 -1.67
C THR A 36 10.62 -9.86 -2.61
N MET A 37 11.32 -10.02 -3.73
CA MET A 37 11.44 -8.96 -4.73
C MET A 37 10.07 -8.48 -5.22
N GLU A 38 9.11 -9.40 -5.41
CA GLU A 38 7.72 -9.08 -5.76
C GLU A 38 7.08 -8.15 -4.71
N SER A 39 7.24 -8.45 -3.42
CA SER A 39 6.67 -7.65 -2.34
C SER A 39 7.31 -6.27 -2.25
N VAL A 40 8.63 -6.19 -2.40
CA VAL A 40 9.40 -4.94 -2.39
C VAL A 40 8.97 -4.05 -3.56
N MET A 41 8.92 -4.60 -4.76
CA MET A 41 8.48 -3.87 -5.95
C MET A 41 7.01 -3.47 -5.89
N ALA A 42 6.14 -4.27 -5.26
CA ALA A 42 4.74 -3.90 -5.06
C ALA A 42 4.58 -2.64 -4.18
N VAL A 43 5.42 -2.47 -3.14
CA VAL A 43 5.44 -1.24 -2.34
C VAL A 43 5.90 -0.04 -3.17
N HIS A 44 6.97 -0.21 -3.96
CA HIS A 44 7.45 0.82 -4.90
C HIS A 44 6.35 1.24 -5.87
N ASP A 45 5.71 0.28 -6.54
CA ASP A 45 4.70 0.53 -7.58
C ASP A 45 3.43 1.21 -7.01
N GLU A 46 3.13 1.00 -5.73
CA GLU A 46 2.03 1.71 -5.04
C GLU A 46 2.31 3.20 -4.87
N VAL A 47 3.56 3.58 -4.56
CA VAL A 47 3.88 4.96 -4.20
C VAL A 47 4.58 5.75 -5.30
N MET A 48 5.25 5.10 -6.25
CA MET A 48 5.94 5.77 -7.35
C MET A 48 5.03 6.73 -8.16
N PRO A 49 3.75 6.41 -8.45
CA PRO A 49 2.84 7.34 -9.12
C PRO A 49 2.57 8.63 -8.34
N LYS A 50 2.80 8.64 -7.02
CA LYS A 50 2.59 9.80 -6.15
C LYS A 50 3.68 10.87 -6.28
N MET A 51 4.82 10.56 -6.93
CA MET A 51 5.89 11.54 -7.19
C MET A 51 5.37 12.79 -7.92
N GLY A 52 4.49 12.60 -8.92
CA GLY A 52 3.85 13.71 -9.63
C GLY A 52 2.90 14.54 -8.74
N GLN A 53 2.23 13.92 -7.76
CA GLN A 53 1.41 14.62 -6.77
C GLN A 53 2.29 15.47 -5.85
N MET A 54 3.40 14.94 -5.37
CA MET A 54 4.35 15.66 -4.51
C MET A 54 4.88 16.92 -5.20
N ALA A 55 5.27 16.83 -6.47
CA ALA A 55 5.70 17.99 -7.26
C ALA A 55 4.62 19.08 -7.38
N LYS A 56 3.35 18.66 -7.60
CA LYS A 56 2.21 19.61 -7.66
C LYS A 56 1.96 20.29 -6.32
N LEU A 57 2.03 19.54 -5.21
CA LEU A 57 1.84 20.08 -3.87
C LEU A 57 2.95 21.08 -3.51
N SER A 58 4.23 20.76 -3.80
CA SER A 58 5.33 21.69 -3.62
C SER A 58 5.12 23.00 -4.39
N SER A 59 4.68 22.88 -5.65
CA SER A 59 4.40 24.07 -6.47
C SER A 59 3.24 24.90 -5.92
N ALA A 60 2.18 24.26 -5.40
CA ALA A 60 1.02 24.95 -4.83
C ALA A 60 1.34 25.64 -3.49
N LEU A 61 2.24 25.06 -2.67
CA LEU A 61 2.67 25.65 -1.40
C LEU A 61 3.68 26.78 -1.57
N LYS A 62 4.39 26.83 -2.70
CA LYS A 62 5.48 27.78 -2.88
C LYS A 62 5.13 29.25 -2.64
N PRO A 63 4.02 29.81 -3.16
CA PRO A 63 3.68 31.22 -2.89
C PRO A 63 3.43 31.50 -1.40
N LEU A 64 2.90 30.53 -0.66
CA LEU A 64 2.64 30.65 0.78
C LEU A 64 3.96 30.58 1.57
N ALA A 65 4.85 29.67 1.18
CA ALA A 65 6.18 29.54 1.77
C ALA A 65 7.05 30.80 1.49
N ASP A 66 6.97 31.38 0.29
CA ASP A 66 7.70 32.62 -0.04
C ASP A 66 7.23 33.80 0.84
N ALA A 67 5.93 33.84 1.20
CA ALA A 67 5.36 34.83 2.11
C ALA A 67 5.74 34.58 3.59
N SER A 68 6.07 33.34 3.97
CA SER A 68 6.45 32.93 5.32
C SER A 68 7.55 31.86 5.28
N PRO A 69 8.82 32.26 5.11
CA PRO A 69 9.94 31.31 4.90
C PRO A 69 10.20 30.35 6.08
N GLU A 70 9.78 30.74 7.29
CA GLU A 70 9.87 29.90 8.50
C GLU A 70 8.53 29.22 8.84
N GLY A 71 7.56 29.32 7.93
CA GLY A 71 6.21 28.82 8.14
C GLY A 71 6.07 27.31 7.88
N PRO A 72 4.92 26.75 8.26
CA PRO A 72 4.63 25.33 8.06
C PRO A 72 4.61 24.93 6.57
N GLU A 73 4.31 25.84 5.67
CA GLU A 73 4.31 25.61 4.22
C GLU A 73 5.73 25.38 3.69
N ALA A 74 6.70 26.17 4.17
CA ALA A 74 8.11 26.00 3.80
C ALA A 74 8.63 24.65 4.33
N LYS A 75 8.27 24.28 5.57
CA LYS A 75 8.61 22.97 6.11
C LYS A 75 7.96 21.82 5.31
N ALA A 76 6.71 21.95 4.90
CA ALA A 76 6.03 20.92 4.13
C ALA A 76 6.68 20.72 2.74
N ILE A 77 7.17 21.78 2.11
CA ILE A 77 7.94 21.67 0.85
C ILE A 77 9.25 20.89 1.09
N GLU A 78 9.95 21.17 2.18
CA GLU A 78 11.18 20.42 2.51
C GLU A 78 10.88 18.94 2.83
N ASP A 79 9.80 18.64 3.56
CA ASP A 79 9.38 17.27 3.85
C ASP A 79 9.03 16.51 2.55
N LEU A 80 8.35 17.15 1.59
CA LEU A 80 8.07 16.59 0.26
C LEU A 80 9.37 16.33 -0.52
N LYS A 81 10.33 17.24 -0.45
CA LYS A 81 11.65 17.10 -1.11
C LYS A 81 12.44 15.94 -0.52
N VAL A 82 12.52 15.84 0.82
CA VAL A 82 13.19 14.73 1.51
C VAL A 82 12.60 13.39 1.11
N ALA A 83 11.27 13.29 1.07
CA ALA A 83 10.58 12.06 0.66
C ALA A 83 10.83 11.71 -0.82
N HIS A 84 10.88 12.71 -1.71
CA HIS A 84 11.25 12.54 -3.11
C HIS A 84 12.68 12.01 -3.25
N GLU A 85 13.64 12.63 -2.56
CA GLU A 85 15.04 12.23 -2.59
C GLU A 85 15.25 10.82 -2.01
N ALA A 86 14.51 10.46 -0.96
CA ALA A 86 14.53 9.12 -0.40
C ALA A 86 14.12 8.05 -1.43
N MET A 87 13.05 8.30 -2.21
CA MET A 87 12.66 7.41 -3.31
C MET A 87 13.73 7.30 -4.39
N MET A 88 14.30 8.42 -4.82
CA MET A 88 15.34 8.42 -5.86
C MET A 88 16.60 7.68 -5.40
N THR A 89 16.97 7.84 -4.12
CA THR A 89 18.10 7.13 -3.50
C THR A 89 17.83 5.64 -3.46
N TRP A 90 16.64 5.24 -2.98
CA TRP A 90 16.27 3.84 -2.92
C TRP A 90 16.26 3.17 -4.31
N MET A 91 15.72 3.84 -5.33
CA MET A 91 15.73 3.33 -6.71
C MET A 91 17.14 3.11 -7.24
N LYS A 92 18.07 4.00 -6.88
CA LYS A 92 19.48 3.84 -7.24
C LYS A 92 20.08 2.63 -6.52
N GLU A 93 19.89 2.50 -5.21
CA GLU A 93 20.46 1.44 -4.39
C GLU A 93 19.98 0.04 -4.83
N ILE A 94 18.67 -0.11 -5.10
CA ILE A 94 18.14 -1.39 -5.59
C ILE A 94 18.67 -1.74 -6.98
N GLY A 95 18.82 -0.76 -7.86
CA GLY A 95 19.38 -0.95 -9.21
C GLY A 95 20.89 -1.23 -9.21
N ASP A 96 21.63 -0.72 -8.22
CA ASP A 96 23.07 -1.01 -8.05
C ASP A 96 23.29 -2.41 -7.46
N THR A 97 22.33 -2.92 -6.66
CA THR A 97 22.44 -4.19 -5.93
C THR A 97 21.92 -5.38 -6.73
N PHE A 98 20.82 -5.18 -7.48
CA PHE A 98 20.12 -6.28 -8.17
C PHE A 98 20.12 -6.08 -9.68
N THR A 99 20.25 -7.19 -10.40
CA THR A 99 20.18 -7.19 -11.87
C THR A 99 18.75 -7.00 -12.35
N HIS A 100 18.61 -6.60 -13.61
CA HIS A 100 17.30 -6.48 -14.27
C HIS A 100 16.49 -7.80 -14.24
N GLU A 101 17.15 -8.94 -14.41
CA GLU A 101 16.50 -10.26 -14.33
C GLU A 101 15.97 -10.55 -12.92
N GLU A 102 16.72 -10.17 -11.89
CA GLU A 102 16.31 -10.37 -10.48
C GLU A 102 15.12 -9.47 -10.12
N ILE A 103 15.14 -8.21 -10.58
CA ILE A 103 14.07 -7.25 -10.29
C ILE A 103 12.80 -7.57 -11.10
N MET A 104 12.93 -7.76 -12.41
CA MET A 104 11.78 -7.79 -13.32
C MET A 104 11.27 -9.19 -13.63
N LYS A 105 12.11 -10.22 -13.51
CA LYS A 105 11.78 -11.60 -13.88
C LYS A 105 11.80 -12.57 -12.69
N GLY A 106 12.10 -12.10 -11.48
CA GLY A 106 12.14 -12.93 -10.29
C GLY A 106 13.22 -14.01 -10.33
N ALA A 107 14.36 -13.73 -10.96
CA ALA A 107 15.49 -14.66 -10.94
C ALA A 107 15.94 -14.94 -9.52
N ALA A 108 16.44 -16.16 -9.28
CA ALA A 108 16.84 -16.60 -7.96
C ALA A 108 18.00 -15.76 -7.39
N LEU A 109 17.84 -15.32 -6.14
CA LEU A 109 18.84 -14.54 -5.41
C LEU A 109 19.80 -15.45 -4.66
N SER A 110 21.07 -15.08 -4.60
CA SER A 110 22.04 -15.65 -3.66
C SER A 110 21.65 -15.32 -2.22
N ASP A 111 22.20 -16.04 -1.24
CA ASP A 111 21.86 -15.76 0.17
C ASP A 111 22.32 -14.37 0.62
N GLU A 112 23.45 -13.87 0.11
CA GLU A 112 23.91 -12.50 0.32
C GLU A 112 22.90 -11.48 -0.23
N LYS A 113 22.39 -11.69 -1.44
CA LYS A 113 21.38 -10.83 -2.04
C LYS A 113 20.02 -10.91 -1.34
N LYS A 114 19.66 -12.05 -0.76
CA LYS A 114 18.44 -12.14 0.07
C LYS A 114 18.56 -11.28 1.33
N GLU A 115 19.75 -11.22 1.94
CA GLU A 115 19.96 -10.33 3.08
C GLU A 115 19.94 -8.85 2.67
N ALA A 116 20.58 -8.50 1.54
CA ALA A 116 20.46 -7.17 0.97
C ALA A 116 19.00 -6.79 0.66
N LEU A 117 18.20 -7.73 0.14
CA LEU A 117 16.78 -7.49 -0.14
C LEU A 117 15.97 -7.19 1.13
N ARG A 118 16.31 -7.79 2.28
CA ARG A 118 15.66 -7.46 3.56
C ARG A 118 15.87 -6.00 3.93
N ILE A 119 17.10 -5.51 3.76
CA ILE A 119 17.44 -4.11 4.01
C ILE A 119 16.64 -3.19 3.08
N GLU A 120 16.59 -3.53 1.79
CA GLU A 120 15.84 -2.72 0.81
C GLU A 120 14.32 -2.79 1.04
N ALA A 121 13.78 -3.91 1.53
CA ALA A 121 12.38 -4.04 1.92
C ALA A 121 12.01 -3.10 3.07
N ASP A 122 12.84 -3.02 4.11
CA ASP A 122 12.60 -2.12 5.23
C ASP A 122 12.74 -0.64 4.80
N LYS A 123 13.71 -0.32 3.93
CA LYS A 123 13.89 1.02 3.39
C LYS A 123 12.67 1.49 2.57
N ILE A 124 12.13 0.65 1.67
CA ILE A 124 11.00 1.07 0.82
C ILE A 124 9.72 1.30 1.65
N VAL A 125 9.53 0.56 2.73
CA VAL A 125 8.44 0.81 3.67
C VAL A 125 8.58 2.17 4.34
N GLU A 126 9.79 2.56 4.74
CA GLU A 126 10.06 3.89 5.30
C GLU A 126 9.90 4.99 4.25
N VAL A 127 10.38 4.80 3.02
CA VAL A 127 10.14 5.72 1.90
C VAL A 127 8.65 5.95 1.67
N LYS A 128 7.86 4.86 1.65
CA LYS A 128 6.40 4.94 1.54
C LYS A 128 5.80 5.79 2.66
N ARG A 129 6.22 5.58 3.90
CA ARG A 129 5.75 6.36 5.06
C ARG A 129 6.03 7.84 4.87
N LEU A 130 7.29 8.19 4.54
CA LEU A 130 7.71 9.58 4.31
C LEU A 130 6.88 10.24 3.20
N MET A 131 6.68 9.56 2.07
CA MET A 131 5.89 10.08 0.96
C MET A 131 4.43 10.32 1.33
N LEU A 132 3.78 9.37 2.00
CA LEU A 132 2.37 9.48 2.35
C LEU A 132 2.14 10.55 3.43
N GLU A 133 3.02 10.65 4.42
CA GLU A 133 2.95 11.66 5.47
C GLU A 133 3.17 13.07 4.92
N SER A 134 4.22 13.27 4.08
CA SER A 134 4.49 14.58 3.48
C SER A 134 3.35 15.05 2.57
N ILE A 135 2.75 14.16 1.78
CA ILE A 135 1.57 14.45 0.96
C ILE A 135 0.40 14.87 1.85
N THR A 136 0.08 14.10 2.89
CA THR A 136 -1.04 14.37 3.80
C THR A 136 -0.88 15.73 4.48
N ASN A 137 0.33 16.04 4.97
CA ASN A 137 0.63 17.31 5.62
C ASN A 137 0.50 18.49 4.66
N ALA A 138 1.04 18.36 3.44
CA ALA A 138 0.95 19.39 2.41
C ALA A 138 -0.50 19.67 1.99
N GLU A 139 -1.31 18.62 1.79
CA GLU A 139 -2.73 18.76 1.48
C GLU A 139 -3.54 19.45 2.59
N ALA A 140 -3.20 19.16 3.86
CA ALA A 140 -3.88 19.79 4.99
C ALA A 140 -3.64 21.30 5.05
N LEU A 141 -2.45 21.76 4.66
CA LEU A 141 -2.12 23.19 4.61
C LEU A 141 -2.86 23.92 3.48
N LEU A 142 -3.08 23.28 2.34
CA LEU A 142 -3.79 23.86 1.20
C LEU A 142 -5.31 23.91 1.36
N LYS A 143 -5.87 23.25 2.38
CA LYS A 143 -7.32 23.26 2.68
C LYS A 143 -7.73 24.34 3.68
N LYS A 144 -6.80 25.10 4.22
CA LYS A 144 -7.03 26.22 5.15
C LYS A 144 -7.34 27.51 4.40
#